data_d36e2ed26413a7774cbade04ba028775
#
_entry.id   d36e2ed26413a7774cbade04ba028775
#
_cell.length_a   1.000
_cell.length_b   1.000
_cell.length_c   1.000
_cell.angle_alpha   90.00
_cell.angle_beta   90.00
_cell.angle_gamma   90.00
#
_symmetry.space_group_name_H-M   'P 1'
#
loop_
_entity.id
_entity.type
_entity.pdbx_description
1 polymer ?
#
loop_
_entity_poly.entity_id
_entity_poly.type
_entity_poly.pdbx_seq_one_letter_code
_entity_poly.pdbx_strand_id
1 'polypeptide(L)'
;MVQQAIGMIECKGLCALLEACDAALKAANITLVGWEKIGSGYVTGFFRGDVAAVEAATDAGAQAVKAIKGDLVSVHVIARPHGEVEQVLPKKR
;
A
#
# COMPACT_ATOMS: atom_id res chain seq x y z
N MET A 1 -5.58 -10.61 -20.25
CA MET A 1 -5.10 -9.49 -19.45
C MET A 1 -4.46 -10.00 -18.17
N VAL A 2 -3.23 -9.59 -17.94
CA VAL A 2 -2.53 -10.01 -16.73
C VAL A 2 -3.05 -9.21 -15.55
N GLN A 3 -3.50 -9.90 -14.51
CA GLN A 3 -3.91 -9.25 -13.28
C GLN A 3 -2.68 -8.81 -12.50
N GLN A 4 -2.69 -7.56 -12.12
CA GLN A 4 -1.62 -7.00 -11.31
C GLN A 4 -1.81 -7.35 -9.84
N ALA A 5 -0.70 -7.51 -9.14
CA ALA A 5 -0.72 -7.70 -7.71
C ALA A 5 -1.27 -6.45 -7.01
N ILE A 6 -1.83 -6.64 -5.83
CA ILE A 6 -2.28 -5.56 -4.96
C ILE A 6 -1.43 -5.57 -3.70
N GLY A 7 -0.83 -4.44 -3.38
CA GLY A 7 -0.09 -4.25 -2.14
C GLY A 7 -0.85 -3.31 -1.21
N MET A 8 -0.75 -3.56 0.07
CA MET A 8 -1.43 -2.75 1.08
C MET A 8 -0.48 -2.47 2.23
N ILE A 9 -0.49 -1.22 2.70
CA ILE A 9 0.24 -0.82 3.90
C ILE A 9 -0.75 -0.10 4.80
N GLU A 10 -0.92 -0.62 6.00
CA GLU A 10 -1.79 -0.01 7.00
C GLU A 10 -0.97 0.57 8.13
N CYS A 11 -1.26 1.82 8.47
CA CYS A 11 -0.59 2.55 9.53
C CYS A 11 -1.61 3.21 10.44
N LYS A 12 -1.17 3.62 11.60
CA LYS A 12 -1.95 4.52 12.42
C LYS A 12 -1.38 5.93 12.23
N GLY A 13 -2.21 6.82 11.68
CA GLY A 13 -1.80 8.20 11.41
C GLY A 13 -1.41 8.43 9.95
N LEU A 14 -1.93 9.53 9.39
CA LEU A 14 -1.74 9.84 7.98
C LEU A 14 -0.29 10.20 7.64
N CYS A 15 0.44 10.82 8.56
CA CYS A 15 1.84 11.17 8.31
C CYS A 15 2.69 9.92 8.06
N ALA A 16 2.45 8.86 8.85
CA ALA A 16 3.14 7.59 8.63
C ALA A 16 2.80 7.00 7.27
N LEU A 17 1.54 7.09 6.88
CA LEU A 17 1.12 6.56 5.57
C LEU A 17 1.76 7.33 4.42
N LEU A 18 1.85 8.67 4.52
CA LEU A 18 2.50 9.46 3.49
C LEU A 18 3.96 9.08 3.32
N GLU A 19 4.66 8.86 4.43
CA GLU A 19 6.04 8.41 4.40
C GLU A 19 6.15 7.05 3.71
N ALA A 20 5.24 6.13 4.06
CA ALA A 20 5.22 4.80 3.45
C ALA A 20 4.97 4.87 1.94
N CYS A 21 3.99 5.67 1.53
CA CYS A 21 3.65 5.80 0.12
C CYS A 21 4.80 6.40 -0.68
N ASP A 22 5.44 7.42 -0.14
CA ASP A 22 6.58 8.06 -0.81
C ASP A 22 7.72 7.05 -1.01
N ALA A 23 8.08 6.33 0.04
CA ALA A 23 9.16 5.34 -0.03
C ALA A 23 8.82 4.22 -1.00
N ALA A 24 7.57 3.75 -0.98
CA ALA A 24 7.13 2.69 -1.87
C ALA A 24 7.23 3.10 -3.33
N LEU A 25 6.75 4.30 -3.65
CA LEU A 25 6.78 4.81 -5.02
C LEU A 25 8.18 5.07 -5.53
N LYS A 26 9.11 5.42 -4.64
CA LYS A 26 10.53 5.61 -5.01
C LYS A 26 11.28 4.30 -5.21
N ALA A 27 10.82 3.22 -4.57
CA ALA A 27 11.56 1.96 -4.55
C ALA A 27 11.31 1.09 -5.77
N ALA A 28 10.14 1.18 -6.40
CA ALA A 28 9.78 0.28 -7.49
C ALA A 28 8.74 0.93 -8.40
N ASN A 29 8.61 0.36 -9.59
CA ASN A 29 7.65 0.86 -10.59
C ASN A 29 6.26 0.32 -10.28
N ILE A 30 5.53 1.04 -9.45
CA ILE A 30 4.18 0.69 -9.04
C ILE A 30 3.25 1.90 -9.20
N THR A 31 1.94 1.64 -9.10
CA THR A 31 0.92 2.69 -9.14
C THR A 31 0.24 2.76 -7.77
N LEU A 32 0.12 3.97 -7.25
CA LEU A 32 -0.70 4.20 -6.06
C LEU A 32 -2.15 4.28 -6.49
N VAL A 33 -2.96 3.33 -6.03
CA VAL A 33 -4.38 3.26 -6.36
C VAL A 33 -5.17 4.30 -5.56
N GLY A 34 -4.80 4.46 -4.30
CA GLY A 34 -5.47 5.37 -3.40
C GLY A 34 -5.28 4.94 -1.96
N TRP A 35 -6.08 5.50 -1.09
CA TRP A 35 -6.02 5.20 0.34
C TRP A 35 -7.41 5.22 0.94
N GLU A 36 -7.57 4.55 2.07
CA GLU A 36 -8.84 4.52 2.80
C GLU A 36 -8.61 4.88 4.26
N LYS A 37 -9.53 5.64 4.79
CA LYS A 37 -9.59 5.97 6.20
C LYS A 37 -10.49 4.94 6.87
N ILE A 38 -9.89 4.11 7.74
CA ILE A 38 -10.61 3.00 8.36
C ILE A 38 -11.37 3.46 9.61
N GLY A 39 -10.79 4.42 10.33
CA GLY A 39 -11.34 4.90 11.59
C GLY A 39 -10.33 4.69 12.72
N SER A 40 -10.51 5.38 13.82
CA SER A 40 -9.63 5.33 15.00
C SER A 40 -8.16 5.62 14.69
N GLY A 41 -7.92 6.45 13.65
CA GLY A 41 -6.58 6.80 13.22
C GLY A 41 -5.95 5.84 12.22
N TYR A 42 -6.59 4.70 11.94
CA TYR A 42 -6.06 3.72 10.97
C TYR A 42 -6.31 4.19 9.55
N VAL A 43 -5.28 4.09 8.74
CA VAL A 43 -5.30 4.44 7.31
C VAL A 43 -4.55 3.38 6.53
N THR A 44 -5.04 3.10 5.32
CA THR A 44 -4.45 2.06 4.48
C THR A 44 -4.21 2.61 3.08
N GLY A 45 -3.00 2.40 2.56
CA GLY A 45 -2.65 2.74 1.19
C GLY A 45 -2.65 1.48 0.32
N PHE A 46 -3.05 1.64 -0.93
CA PHE A 46 -3.18 0.53 -1.88
C PHE A 46 -2.33 0.79 -3.11
N PHE A 47 -1.62 -0.25 -3.55
CA PHE A 47 -0.69 -0.17 -4.67
C PHE A 47 -0.95 -1.29 -5.67
N ARG A 48 -0.59 -1.05 -6.93
CA ARG A 48 -0.68 -2.06 -7.98
C ARG A 48 0.60 -2.10 -8.80
N GLY A 49 0.88 -3.27 -9.34
CA GLY A 49 2.02 -3.49 -10.22
C GLY A 49 2.35 -4.96 -10.30
N ASP A 50 3.48 -5.27 -10.93
CA ASP A 50 3.99 -6.65 -10.92
C ASP A 50 4.27 -7.08 -9.49
N VAL A 51 4.09 -8.37 -9.21
CA VAL A 51 4.20 -8.89 -7.85
C VAL A 51 5.56 -8.56 -7.21
N ALA A 52 6.65 -8.72 -7.95
CA ALA A 52 7.98 -8.42 -7.42
C ALA A 52 8.15 -6.93 -7.09
N ALA A 53 7.61 -6.06 -7.96
CA ALA A 53 7.66 -4.62 -7.74
C ALA A 53 6.81 -4.22 -6.52
N VAL A 54 5.62 -4.79 -6.40
CA VAL A 54 4.73 -4.49 -5.27
C VAL A 54 5.36 -4.97 -3.96
N GLU A 55 5.98 -6.15 -3.96
CA GLU A 55 6.67 -6.67 -2.78
C GLU A 55 7.82 -5.74 -2.35
N ALA A 56 8.65 -5.33 -3.31
CA ALA A 56 9.76 -4.42 -3.03
C ALA A 56 9.25 -3.07 -2.51
N ALA A 57 8.20 -2.55 -3.13
CA ALA A 57 7.62 -1.26 -2.76
C ALA A 57 7.02 -1.28 -1.35
N THR A 58 6.21 -2.30 -1.04
CA THR A 58 5.59 -2.39 0.28
C THR A 58 6.62 -2.63 1.37
N ASP A 59 7.67 -3.39 1.08
CA ASP A 59 8.76 -3.58 2.02
C ASP A 59 9.47 -2.25 2.31
N ALA A 60 9.80 -1.48 1.28
CA ALA A 60 10.43 -0.17 1.44
C ALA A 60 9.54 0.78 2.23
N GLY A 61 8.23 0.77 1.94
CA GLY A 61 7.26 1.59 2.67
C GLY A 61 7.22 1.24 4.15
N ALA A 62 7.19 -0.05 4.46
CA ALA A 62 7.19 -0.53 5.84
C ALA A 62 8.46 -0.09 6.58
N GLN A 63 9.62 -0.23 5.94
CA GLN A 63 10.87 0.20 6.54
C GLN A 63 10.90 1.70 6.81
N ALA A 64 10.35 2.50 5.90
CA ALA A 64 10.28 3.95 6.07
C ALA A 64 9.43 4.34 7.28
N VAL A 65 8.30 3.66 7.50
CA VAL A 65 7.47 3.90 8.68
C VAL A 65 8.23 3.58 9.95
N LYS A 66 8.94 2.47 9.96
CA LYS A 66 9.76 2.09 11.12
C LYS A 66 10.87 3.09 11.37
N ALA A 67 11.48 3.62 10.32
CA ALA A 67 12.59 4.58 10.44
C ALA A 67 12.16 5.88 11.12
N ILE A 68 10.93 6.33 10.90
CA ILE A 68 10.41 7.52 11.58
C ILE A 68 9.72 7.18 12.91
N LYS A 69 9.80 5.93 13.33
CA LYS A 69 9.15 5.40 14.53
C LYS A 69 7.64 5.56 14.48
N GLY A 70 7.10 5.47 13.28
CA GLY A 70 5.66 5.49 13.06
C GLY A 70 5.01 4.18 13.46
N ASP A 71 3.70 4.18 13.50
CA ASP A 71 2.90 3.05 13.95
C ASP A 71 2.48 2.21 12.74
N LEU A 72 3.31 1.23 12.38
CA LEU A 72 3.00 0.30 11.28
C LEU A 72 2.09 -0.80 11.81
N VAL A 73 0.94 -0.98 11.18
CA VAL A 73 -0.05 -1.97 11.60
C VAL A 73 0.08 -3.27 10.83
N SER A 74 0.06 -3.20 9.49
CA SER A 74 0.21 -4.40 8.68
C SER A 74 0.65 -4.07 7.27
N VAL A 75 1.26 -5.06 6.63
CA VAL A 75 1.67 -5.00 5.22
C VAL A 75 1.26 -6.32 4.59
N HIS A 76 0.65 -6.26 3.42
CA HIS A 76 0.24 -7.48 2.75
C HIS A 76 0.28 -7.31 1.24
N VAL A 77 0.57 -8.40 0.53
CA VAL A 77 0.56 -8.43 -0.93
C VAL A 77 -0.30 -9.60 -1.37
N ILE A 78 -1.24 -9.32 -2.27
CA ILE A 78 -2.02 -10.36 -2.94
C ILE A 78 -1.47 -10.47 -4.35
N ALA A 79 -0.79 -11.58 -4.63
CA ALA A 79 -0.07 -11.74 -5.89
C ALA A 79 -1.00 -11.81 -7.10
N ARG A 80 -2.13 -12.50 -6.94
CA ARG A 80 -3.07 -12.73 -8.05
C ARG A 80 -4.50 -12.53 -7.57
N PRO A 81 -4.91 -11.27 -7.36
CA PRO A 81 -6.24 -11.01 -6.82
C PRO A 81 -7.33 -11.42 -7.80
N HIS A 82 -8.43 -11.90 -7.26
CA HIS A 82 -9.63 -12.18 -8.04
C HIS A 82 -10.17 -10.85 -8.59
N GLY A 83 -10.72 -10.87 -9.80
CA GLY A 83 -11.19 -9.65 -10.45
C GLY A 83 -12.21 -8.86 -9.64
N GLU A 84 -13.07 -9.54 -8.89
CA GLU A 84 -14.10 -8.85 -8.12
C GLU A 84 -13.56 -8.12 -6.89
N VAL A 85 -12.32 -8.36 -6.50
CA VAL A 85 -11.68 -7.64 -5.40
C VAL A 85 -11.54 -6.15 -5.74
N GLU A 86 -11.54 -5.81 -7.02
CA GLU A 86 -11.53 -4.42 -7.46
C GLU A 86 -12.62 -3.57 -6.80
N GLN A 87 -13.75 -4.20 -6.47
CA GLN A 87 -14.88 -3.48 -5.87
C GLN A 87 -14.57 -2.99 -4.45
N VAL A 88 -13.60 -3.58 -3.79
CA VAL A 88 -13.21 -3.21 -2.42
C VAL A 88 -12.19 -2.08 -2.41
N LEU A 89 -11.45 -1.91 -3.50
CA LEU A 89 -10.42 -0.89 -3.59
C LEU A 89 -11.01 0.53 -3.59
N PRO A 90 -10.23 1.52 -3.15
CA PRO A 90 -10.72 2.90 -3.13
C PRO A 90 -11.11 3.35 -4.53
N LYS A 91 -12.22 4.07 -4.61
CA LYS A 91 -12.66 4.66 -5.87
C LYS A 91 -11.90 5.95 -6.13
N LYS A 92 -11.72 6.29 -7.39
CA LYS A 92 -11.20 7.60 -7.77
C LYS A 92 -12.14 8.69 -7.27
N ARG A 93 -11.56 9.73 -6.74
CA ARG A 93 -12.29 10.89 -6.24
C ARG A 93 -12.17 12.06 -7.19
#